data_827f6394b88343abc47a2bc427245ef5
#
_entry.id   827f6394b88343abc47a2bc427245ef5
#
_cell.length_a   1.000
_cell.length_b   1.000
_cell.length_c   1.000
_cell.angle_alpha   90.00
_cell.angle_beta   90.00
_cell.angle_gamma   90.00
#
_symmetry.space_group_name_H-M   'P 1'
#
loop_
_entity.id
_entity.type
_entity.pdbx_description
1 polymer ?
#
loop_
_entity_poly.entity_id
_entity_poly.type
_entity_poly.pdbx_seq_one_letter_code
_entity_poly.pdbx_strand_id
1 'polypeptide(L)'
;MEAKELLTELGKRLGIELGASDACSFEADGLAISINHVAELDAIALMGDLGEPPPEKLEGLYKTLLGANHLFGGTGGATISLDPDSDRIALCRALPLVTLDGETLYRELERFINTTETWAKIVANYRTAADAASEIKEDAPPAFTGNGFMQV
;
A
#
# COMPACT_ATOMS: atom_id res chain seq x y z
N MET A 1 1.92 24.18 -5.79
CA MET A 1 1.32 23.62 -7.03
C MET A 1 -0.01 23.00 -6.68
N GLU A 2 -0.98 23.24 -7.52
CA GLU A 2 -2.32 22.70 -7.29
C GLU A 2 -2.35 21.17 -7.51
N ALA A 3 -3.19 20.46 -6.76
CA ALA A 3 -3.31 19.00 -6.86
C ALA A 3 -3.54 18.52 -8.30
N LYS A 4 -4.41 19.21 -9.02
CA LYS A 4 -4.70 18.88 -10.41
C LYS A 4 -3.49 18.99 -11.33
N GLU A 5 -2.65 20.01 -11.12
CA GLU A 5 -1.42 20.21 -11.90
C GLU A 5 -0.42 19.09 -11.62
N LEU A 6 -0.24 18.76 -10.33
CA LEU A 6 0.62 17.65 -9.88
C LEU A 6 0.19 16.32 -10.49
N LEU A 7 -1.10 16.03 -10.44
CA LEU A 7 -1.65 14.79 -11.01
C LEU A 7 -1.50 14.75 -12.54
N THR A 8 -1.73 15.87 -13.21
CA THR A 8 -1.56 15.96 -14.67
C THR A 8 -0.11 15.74 -15.08
N GLU A 9 0.84 16.35 -14.35
CA GLU A 9 2.26 16.18 -14.60
C GLU A 9 2.69 14.73 -14.36
N LEU A 10 2.23 14.14 -13.26
CA LEU A 10 2.48 12.73 -12.94
C LEU A 10 1.93 11.82 -14.04
N GLY A 11 0.70 12.07 -14.51
CA GLY A 11 0.08 11.29 -15.58
C GLY A 11 0.88 11.32 -16.87
N LYS A 12 1.38 12.49 -17.27
CA LYS A 12 2.26 12.63 -18.43
C LYS A 12 3.53 11.78 -18.28
N ARG A 13 4.11 11.78 -17.11
CA ARG A 13 5.33 11.02 -16.81
C ARG A 13 5.10 9.51 -16.82
N LEU A 14 3.92 9.07 -16.39
CA LEU A 14 3.53 7.65 -16.34
C LEU A 14 2.90 7.16 -17.66
N GLY A 15 2.55 8.05 -18.57
CA GLY A 15 1.84 7.70 -19.80
C GLY A 15 0.37 7.32 -19.58
N ILE A 16 -0.27 7.85 -18.54
CA ILE A 16 -1.68 7.63 -18.21
C ILE A 16 -2.40 8.96 -17.98
N GLU A 17 -3.73 8.97 -18.09
CA GLU A 17 -4.51 10.15 -17.77
C GLU A 17 -4.79 10.25 -16.27
N LEU A 18 -4.21 11.29 -15.64
CA LEU A 18 -4.48 11.66 -14.26
C LEU A 18 -4.91 13.14 -14.21
N GLY A 19 -5.61 13.51 -13.14
CA GLY A 19 -6.02 14.90 -12.95
C GLY A 19 -7.30 15.32 -13.63
N ALA A 20 -7.94 14.42 -14.37
CA ALA A 20 -9.29 14.66 -14.92
C ALA A 20 -10.36 14.60 -13.82
N SER A 21 -10.11 13.87 -12.75
CA SER A 21 -10.95 13.81 -11.56
C SER A 21 -10.08 13.76 -10.30
N ASP A 22 -10.69 13.99 -9.15
CA ASP A 22 -9.99 13.93 -7.87
C ASP A 22 -9.59 12.51 -7.46
N ALA A 23 -10.11 11.50 -8.15
CA ALA A 23 -9.80 10.11 -7.87
C ALA A 23 -9.46 9.39 -9.17
N CYS A 24 -8.37 8.63 -9.16
CA CYS A 24 -7.94 7.83 -10.29
C CYS A 24 -7.36 6.50 -9.79
N SER A 25 -7.63 5.43 -10.52
CA SER A 25 -7.06 4.11 -10.24
C SER A 25 -6.36 3.57 -11.47
N PHE A 26 -5.27 2.87 -11.26
CA PHE A 26 -4.53 2.21 -12.32
C PHE A 26 -3.88 0.93 -11.79
N GLU A 27 -3.38 0.11 -12.69
CA GLU A 27 -2.66 -1.10 -12.33
C GLU A 27 -1.16 -0.89 -12.57
N ALA A 28 -0.37 -1.22 -11.55
CA ALA A 28 1.09 -1.19 -11.60
C ALA A 28 1.61 -2.57 -11.17
N ASP A 29 2.31 -3.26 -12.05
CA ASP A 29 2.87 -4.59 -11.79
C ASP A 29 1.85 -5.60 -11.23
N GLY A 30 0.62 -5.56 -11.74
CA GLY A 30 -0.47 -6.40 -11.28
C GLY A 30 -1.16 -5.94 -9.99
N LEU A 31 -0.79 -4.78 -9.47
CA LEU A 31 -1.34 -4.21 -8.24
C LEU A 31 -2.32 -3.08 -8.56
N ALA A 32 -3.47 -3.08 -7.92
CA ALA A 32 -4.40 -1.98 -8.00
C ALA A 32 -3.94 -0.83 -7.12
N ILE A 33 -3.64 0.30 -7.74
CA ILE A 33 -3.19 1.52 -7.08
C ILE A 33 -4.21 2.62 -7.35
N SER A 34 -4.59 3.37 -6.33
CA SER A 34 -5.40 4.57 -6.51
C SER A 34 -4.69 5.81 -5.97
N ILE A 35 -4.93 6.92 -6.65
CA ILE A 35 -4.43 8.24 -6.27
C ILE A 35 -5.63 9.15 -6.16
N ASN A 36 -5.80 9.76 -5.00
CA ASN A 36 -6.94 10.61 -4.71
C ASN A 36 -6.47 11.97 -4.19
N HIS A 37 -7.08 13.04 -4.66
CA HIS A 37 -6.96 14.32 -4.00
C HIS A 37 -7.99 14.39 -2.86
N VAL A 38 -7.53 14.53 -1.65
CA VAL A 38 -8.38 14.63 -0.45
C VAL A 38 -8.33 16.08 0.03
N ALA A 39 -9.33 16.85 -0.40
CA ALA A 39 -9.36 18.29 -0.16
C ALA A 39 -9.37 18.64 1.34
N GLU A 40 -10.08 17.86 2.15
CA GLU A 40 -10.17 18.07 3.60
C GLU A 40 -8.83 17.92 4.31
N LEU A 41 -7.91 17.18 3.73
CA LEU A 41 -6.56 16.97 4.28
C LEU A 41 -5.50 17.81 3.58
N ASP A 42 -5.87 18.52 2.52
CA ASP A 42 -4.94 19.22 1.64
C ASP A 42 -3.78 18.29 1.21
N ALA A 43 -4.12 17.10 0.73
CA ALA A 43 -3.17 16.02 0.48
C ALA A 43 -3.54 15.20 -0.75
N ILE A 44 -2.52 14.58 -1.33
CA ILE A 44 -2.67 13.45 -2.25
C ILE A 44 -2.61 12.17 -1.42
N ALA A 45 -3.66 11.36 -1.50
CA ALA A 45 -3.70 10.05 -0.85
C ALA A 45 -3.40 8.95 -1.87
N LEU A 46 -2.45 8.10 -1.53
CA LEU A 46 -2.13 6.90 -2.27
C LEU A 46 -2.76 5.70 -1.55
N MET A 47 -3.34 4.79 -2.31
CA MET A 47 -3.87 3.55 -1.77
C MET A 47 -3.47 2.38 -2.66
N GLY A 48 -2.98 1.32 -2.05
CA GLY A 48 -2.60 0.06 -2.72
C GLY A 48 -3.37 -1.11 -2.14
N ASP A 49 -3.90 -1.97 -3.00
CA ASP A 49 -4.59 -3.17 -2.59
C ASP A 49 -3.60 -4.27 -2.23
N LEU A 50 -3.66 -4.78 -1.00
CA LEU A 50 -2.81 -5.86 -0.52
C LEU A 50 -3.48 -7.23 -0.59
N GLY A 51 -4.76 -7.27 -0.95
CA GLY A 51 -5.50 -8.51 -1.11
C GLY A 51 -6.48 -8.81 0.03
N GLU A 52 -7.12 -9.96 -0.10
CA GLU A 52 -8.05 -10.44 0.91
C GLU A 52 -7.32 -11.09 2.08
N PRO A 53 -7.82 -10.93 3.32
CA PRO A 53 -7.28 -11.69 4.45
C PRO A 53 -7.45 -13.19 4.21
N PRO A 54 -6.53 -14.03 4.70
CA PRO A 54 -6.71 -15.47 4.64
C PRO A 54 -7.89 -15.88 5.52
N PRO A 55 -8.55 -17.02 5.22
CA PRO A 55 -9.67 -17.51 6.01
C PRO A 55 -9.26 -17.96 7.42
N GLU A 56 -8.00 -18.28 7.62
CA GLU A 56 -7.45 -18.76 8.88
C GLU A 56 -6.18 -18.00 9.26
N LYS A 57 -5.76 -18.10 10.52
CA LYS A 57 -4.53 -17.47 11.04
C LYS A 57 -4.53 -15.96 10.94
N LEU A 58 -5.67 -15.33 11.01
CA LEU A 58 -5.83 -13.88 10.97
C LEU A 58 -5.06 -13.18 12.07
N GLU A 59 -5.04 -13.74 13.28
CA GLU A 59 -4.34 -13.14 14.41
C GLU A 59 -2.85 -12.96 14.11
N GLY A 60 -2.19 -13.99 13.59
CA GLY A 60 -0.77 -13.92 13.23
C GLY A 60 -0.51 -12.89 12.14
N LEU A 61 -1.34 -12.86 11.11
CA LEU A 61 -1.23 -11.86 10.04
C LEU A 61 -1.43 -10.45 10.59
N TYR A 62 -2.51 -10.20 11.30
CA TYR A 62 -2.82 -8.86 11.80
C TYR A 62 -1.76 -8.37 12.80
N LYS A 63 -1.22 -9.26 13.61
CA LYS A 63 -0.10 -8.94 14.49
C LYS A 63 1.14 -8.48 13.71
N THR A 64 1.45 -9.16 12.62
CA THR A 64 2.55 -8.80 11.72
C THR A 64 2.30 -7.43 11.07
N LEU A 65 1.10 -7.22 10.56
CA LEU A 65 0.73 -5.96 9.91
C LEU A 65 0.74 -4.78 10.88
N LEU A 66 0.18 -4.96 12.07
CA LEU A 66 0.19 -3.92 13.10
C LEU A 66 1.61 -3.61 13.60
N GLY A 67 2.44 -4.65 13.70
CA GLY A 67 3.86 -4.47 14.03
C GLY A 67 4.60 -3.66 12.97
N ALA A 68 4.29 -3.86 11.70
CA ALA A 68 4.87 -3.08 10.61
C ALA A 68 4.49 -1.60 10.68
N ASN A 69 3.27 -1.30 11.12
CA ASN A 69 2.81 0.07 11.29
C ASN A 69 3.51 0.83 12.43
N HIS A 70 4.06 0.10 13.39
CA HIS A 70 4.66 0.73 14.57
C HIS A 70 5.81 1.64 14.14
N LEU A 71 5.66 2.91 14.39
CA LEU A 71 6.59 3.97 13.98
C LEU A 71 6.92 3.95 12.48
N PHE A 72 6.01 3.40 11.67
CA PHE A 72 6.16 3.25 10.23
C PHE A 72 7.41 2.45 9.80
N GLY A 73 7.94 1.63 10.71
CA GLY A 73 9.18 0.91 10.48
C GLY A 73 9.13 -0.09 9.35
N GLY A 74 8.00 -0.75 9.16
CA GLY A 74 7.81 -1.72 8.08
C GLY A 74 7.07 -1.20 6.86
N THR A 75 6.67 0.07 6.83
CA THR A 75 5.77 0.61 5.80
C THR A 75 6.31 1.81 5.04
N GLY A 76 7.49 2.31 5.41
CA GLY A 76 8.09 3.47 4.74
C GLY A 76 7.24 4.75 4.83
N GLY A 77 6.54 4.93 5.92
CA GLY A 77 5.67 6.10 6.14
C GLY A 77 4.21 5.88 5.74
N ALA A 78 3.89 4.73 5.17
CA ALA A 78 2.51 4.35 4.88
C ALA A 78 1.84 3.67 6.08
N THR A 79 0.56 3.40 5.97
CA THR A 79 -0.24 2.71 6.98
C THR A 79 -0.95 1.53 6.36
N ILE A 80 -0.81 0.35 6.96
CA ILE A 80 -1.58 -0.82 6.57
C ILE A 80 -2.92 -0.77 7.30
N SER A 81 -4.00 -0.95 6.57
CA SER A 81 -5.36 -0.85 7.08
C SER A 81 -6.25 -1.95 6.50
N LEU A 82 -7.40 -2.11 7.10
CA LEU A 82 -8.48 -2.94 6.58
C LEU A 82 -9.55 -2.00 6.02
N ASP A 83 -9.92 -2.20 4.76
CA ASP A 83 -11.01 -1.44 4.16
C ASP A 83 -12.33 -1.93 4.79
N PRO A 84 -13.07 -1.06 5.48
CA PRO A 84 -14.28 -1.47 6.19
C PRO A 84 -15.43 -1.88 5.26
N ASP A 85 -15.39 -1.45 4.01
CA ASP A 85 -16.45 -1.76 3.04
C ASP A 85 -16.22 -3.09 2.33
N SER A 86 -14.97 -3.42 2.03
CA SER A 86 -14.62 -4.62 1.27
C SER A 86 -13.96 -5.73 2.08
N ASP A 87 -13.55 -5.45 3.32
CA ASP A 87 -12.72 -6.32 4.15
C ASP A 87 -11.36 -6.68 3.51
N ARG A 88 -10.92 -5.88 2.54
CA ARG A 88 -9.60 -6.07 1.93
C ARG A 88 -8.54 -5.31 2.71
N ILE A 89 -7.33 -5.85 2.71
CA ILE A 89 -6.18 -5.20 3.33
C ILE A 89 -5.63 -4.18 2.32
N ALA A 90 -5.33 -2.99 2.80
CA ALA A 90 -4.83 -1.89 1.97
C ALA A 90 -3.63 -1.22 2.61
N LEU A 91 -2.75 -0.69 1.77
CA LEU A 91 -1.69 0.23 2.17
C LEU A 91 -2.14 1.64 1.79
N CYS A 92 -1.99 2.59 2.70
CA CYS A 92 -2.43 3.97 2.49
C CYS A 92 -1.33 4.95 2.89
N ARG A 93 -1.20 6.02 2.13
CA ARG A 93 -0.30 7.11 2.48
C ARG A 93 -0.86 8.46 2.05
N ALA A 94 -0.82 9.43 2.92
CA ALA A 94 -1.18 10.81 2.61
C ALA A 94 0.08 11.64 2.45
N LEU A 95 0.14 12.41 1.37
CA LEU A 95 1.24 13.30 1.03
C LEU A 95 0.71 14.74 1.05
N PRO A 96 1.11 15.56 2.04
CA PRO A 96 0.64 16.94 2.13
C PRO A 96 1.05 17.76 0.89
N LEU A 97 0.11 18.48 0.29
CA LEU A 97 0.35 19.27 -0.91
C LEU A 97 1.40 20.37 -0.66
N VAL A 98 1.45 20.90 0.54
CA VAL A 98 2.35 22.02 0.89
C VAL A 98 3.83 21.66 0.69
N THR A 99 4.18 20.38 0.79
CA THR A 99 5.57 19.91 0.63
C THR A 99 5.79 19.13 -0.66
N LEU A 100 4.79 19.10 -1.55
CA LEU A 100 4.78 18.20 -2.69
C LEU A 100 5.08 18.95 -3.98
N ASP A 101 6.03 18.46 -4.76
CA ASP A 101 6.25 18.83 -6.15
C ASP A 101 6.18 17.58 -7.04
N GLY A 102 6.25 17.77 -8.36
CA GLY A 102 6.12 16.68 -9.31
C GLY A 102 7.19 15.59 -9.16
N GLU A 103 8.42 15.98 -8.88
CA GLU A 103 9.53 15.02 -8.68
C GLU A 103 9.35 14.22 -7.39
N THR A 104 8.98 14.91 -6.32
CA THR A 104 8.73 14.28 -5.03
C THR A 104 7.54 13.32 -5.12
N LEU A 105 6.44 13.74 -5.75
CA LEU A 105 5.27 12.89 -5.94
C LEU A 105 5.63 11.62 -6.72
N TYR A 106 6.37 11.75 -7.81
CA TYR A 106 6.81 10.60 -8.61
C TYR A 106 7.64 9.62 -7.77
N ARG A 107 8.64 10.12 -7.07
CA ARG A 107 9.51 9.31 -6.21
C ARG A 107 8.75 8.62 -5.08
N GLU A 108 7.82 9.34 -4.45
CA GLU A 108 6.99 8.78 -3.39
C GLU A 108 6.04 7.70 -3.92
N LEU A 109 5.51 7.90 -5.12
CA LEU A 109 4.69 6.87 -5.78
C LEU A 109 5.50 5.61 -6.08
N GLU A 110 6.71 5.73 -6.63
CA GLU A 110 7.57 4.56 -6.87
C GLU A 110 7.85 3.78 -5.58
N ARG A 111 8.20 4.49 -4.51
CA ARG A 111 8.43 3.86 -3.21
C ARG A 111 7.17 3.18 -2.68
N PHE A 112 6.05 3.84 -2.84
CA PHE A 112 4.75 3.32 -2.42
C PHE A 112 4.38 2.05 -3.19
N ILE A 113 4.57 2.01 -4.49
CA ILE A 113 4.31 0.82 -5.32
C ILE A 113 5.21 -0.35 -4.86
N ASN A 114 6.50 -0.11 -4.63
CA ASN A 114 7.42 -1.14 -4.16
C ASN A 114 7.01 -1.68 -2.78
N THR A 115 6.59 -0.82 -1.88
CA THR A 115 6.10 -1.21 -0.55
C THR A 115 4.80 -2.01 -0.67
N THR A 116 3.89 -1.58 -1.54
CA THR A 116 2.64 -2.29 -1.83
C THR A 116 2.93 -3.70 -2.35
N GLU A 117 3.82 -3.83 -3.31
CA GLU A 117 4.21 -5.14 -3.86
C GLU A 117 4.75 -6.08 -2.79
N THR A 118 5.62 -5.58 -1.94
CA THR A 118 6.20 -6.36 -0.85
C THR A 118 5.14 -6.88 0.10
N TRP A 119 4.24 -6.02 0.55
CA TRP A 119 3.20 -6.42 1.49
C TRP A 119 2.11 -7.28 0.85
N ALA A 120 1.79 -7.05 -0.41
CA ALA A 120 0.87 -7.93 -1.15
C ALA A 120 1.42 -9.37 -1.23
N LYS A 121 2.72 -9.53 -1.44
CA LYS A 121 3.38 -10.85 -1.40
C LYS A 121 3.30 -11.49 -0.02
N ILE A 122 3.52 -10.72 1.03
CA ILE A 122 3.44 -11.21 2.41
C ILE A 122 2.01 -11.68 2.73
N VAL A 123 1.00 -10.91 2.39
CA VAL A 123 -0.41 -11.29 2.57
C VAL A 123 -0.73 -12.55 1.78
N ALA A 124 -0.31 -12.64 0.52
CA ALA A 124 -0.50 -13.83 -0.32
C ALA A 124 0.19 -15.06 0.27
N ASN A 125 1.37 -14.91 0.84
CA ASN A 125 2.09 -16.02 1.50
C ASN A 125 1.35 -16.52 2.74
N TYR A 126 0.72 -15.64 3.52
CA TYR A 126 -0.13 -16.06 4.63
C TYR A 126 -1.32 -16.90 4.16
N ARG A 127 -1.95 -16.53 3.04
CA ARG A 127 -3.03 -17.32 2.45
C ARG A 127 -2.54 -18.71 2.04
N THR A 128 -1.42 -18.78 1.34
CA THR A 128 -0.82 -20.06 0.93
C THR A 128 -0.44 -20.91 2.13
N ALA A 129 0.15 -20.32 3.15
CA ALA A 129 0.48 -21.03 4.39
C ALA A 129 -0.75 -21.52 5.13
N ALA A 130 -1.84 -20.75 5.14
CA ALA A 130 -3.12 -21.18 5.72
C ALA A 130 -3.72 -22.35 4.95
N ASP A 131 -3.68 -22.32 3.62
CA ASP A 131 -4.15 -23.39 2.77
C ASP A 131 -3.33 -24.68 2.99
N ALA A 132 -2.02 -24.56 3.12
CA ALA A 132 -1.12 -25.67 3.38
C ALA A 132 -1.18 -26.19 4.83
N ALA A 133 -1.51 -25.34 5.79
CA ALA A 133 -1.54 -25.68 7.21
C ALA A 133 -2.57 -26.77 7.55
N SER A 134 -3.57 -26.95 6.72
CA SER A 134 -4.52 -28.06 6.85
C SER A 134 -3.84 -29.42 6.69
N GLU A 135 -2.67 -29.45 6.05
CA GLU A 135 -1.94 -30.68 5.75
C GLU A 135 -0.77 -30.92 6.69
N ILE A 136 0.03 -29.91 6.95
CA ILE A 136 1.32 -30.08 7.63
C ILE A 136 1.42 -29.39 8.98
N LYS A 137 0.43 -28.65 9.40
CA LYS A 137 0.43 -27.92 10.67
C LYS A 137 1.64 -26.98 10.85
N GLU A 138 2.29 -26.63 9.81
CA GLU A 138 3.38 -25.70 9.88
C GLU A 138 2.79 -24.32 10.02
N ASP A 139 3.02 -23.68 11.14
CA ASP A 139 2.48 -22.36 11.41
C ASP A 139 3.53 -21.28 11.26
N ALA A 140 4.68 -21.63 10.73
CA ALA A 140 5.68 -20.63 10.47
C ALA A 140 5.16 -19.71 9.37
N PRO A 141 4.77 -18.48 9.71
CA PRO A 141 4.53 -17.51 8.67
C PRO A 141 5.81 -17.34 7.89
N PRO A 142 5.76 -16.88 6.67
CA PRO A 142 6.97 -16.51 5.97
C PRO A 142 7.80 -15.71 6.95
N ALA A 143 9.07 -16.08 7.06
CA ALA A 143 9.98 -15.50 8.04
C ALA A 143 10.15 -14.01 7.74
N PHE A 144 9.11 -13.28 7.98
CA PHE A 144 9.14 -11.85 7.95
C PHE A 144 9.76 -11.39 9.25
N THR A 145 11.06 -11.32 9.27
CA THR A 145 11.79 -10.77 10.40
C THR A 145 11.76 -9.26 10.43
N GLY A 146 11.31 -8.68 9.35
CA GLY A 146 11.17 -7.24 9.25
C GLY A 146 12.46 -6.47 9.07
N ASN A 147 13.60 -7.13 9.12
CA ASN A 147 14.87 -6.41 9.09
C ASN A 147 15.06 -5.58 7.84
N GLY A 148 14.64 -6.10 6.69
CA GLY A 148 14.72 -5.36 5.44
C GLY A 148 13.76 -4.18 5.36
N PHE A 149 12.65 -4.24 6.09
CA PHE A 149 11.64 -3.20 6.07
C PHE A 149 11.86 -2.15 7.15
N MET A 150 12.47 -2.52 8.25
CA MET A 150 12.66 -1.62 9.37
C MET A 150 13.67 -0.51 9.08
N GLN A 151 14.34 -0.55 7.95
CA GLN A 151 15.38 0.40 7.57
C GLN A 151 14.99 1.32 6.41
N VAL A 152 13.78 1.27 6.02
CA VAL A 152 13.29 2.14 4.93
C VAL A 152 13.13 3.58 5.38
#